data_32d78ac9c2d55acdf040dd7c4f096c2a
#
_entry.id   32d78ac9c2d55acdf040dd7c4f096c2a
#
_cell.length_a   1.000
_cell.length_b   1.000
_cell.length_c   1.000
_cell.angle_alpha   90.00
_cell.angle_beta   90.00
_cell.angle_gamma   90.00
#
_symmetry.space_group_name_H-M   'P 1'
#
loop_
_entity.id
_entity.type
_entity.pdbx_description
1 polymer ?
#
loop_
_entity_poly.entity_id
_entity_poly.type
_entity_poly.pdbx_seq_one_letter_code
_entity_poly.pdbx_strand_id
1 'polypeptide(L)'
;MAMRRTVVVPDLQVPLHDSVSVNNVISFIKAYRPDSVLTLGDEADFTEIGRWSEGKPGWYEQTLAENRDMTVDILWRLGEYAKEQHMIRSNHTDRLFNVIMNKIPAFMSLPELKFEKFMKLDELGIVYHKRPYAVAKGLIAVHGDEGSVKPTPGLTALESARRAGISTICGHTHRAGFSQFSESSGGKISRIIRGYEGGHLMDTRMATYTKGQMNWQQAFIIVEEDAKGSQVSIINLEKDGTFVVHGRRYGRPR
;
A
#
# COMPACT_ATOMS: atom_id res chain seq x y z
N MET A 1 10.45 -3.85 26.11
CA MET A 1 10.73 -3.58 24.71
C MET A 1 10.28 -2.15 24.44
N ALA A 2 11.09 -1.31 23.82
CA ALA A 2 10.66 0.02 23.42
C ALA A 2 9.54 -0.09 22.37
N MET A 3 8.66 0.91 22.28
CA MET A 3 7.61 0.99 21.27
C MET A 3 8.21 1.01 19.86
N ARG A 4 7.86 0.05 19.01
CA ARG A 4 8.18 0.04 17.57
C ARG A 4 7.02 0.69 16.81
N ARG A 5 7.33 1.56 15.86
CA ARG A 5 6.36 2.31 15.08
C ARG A 5 6.57 2.06 13.60
N THR A 6 5.54 1.60 12.92
CA THR A 6 5.53 1.39 11.47
C THR A 6 4.47 2.27 10.84
N VAL A 7 4.84 3.05 9.82
CA VAL A 7 3.89 3.75 8.95
C VAL A 7 3.68 2.88 7.73
N VAL A 8 2.41 2.55 7.45
CA VAL A 8 2.02 1.70 6.32
C VAL A 8 1.32 2.58 5.29
N VAL A 9 1.90 2.66 4.10
CA VAL A 9 1.43 3.49 2.98
C VAL A 9 0.79 2.58 1.94
N PRO A 10 -0.52 2.74 1.66
CA PRO A 10 -1.19 1.97 0.62
C PRO A 10 -1.03 2.60 -0.76
N ASP A 11 -1.46 1.93 -1.75
CA ASP A 11 -1.75 2.23 -3.15
C ASP A 11 -1.53 3.69 -3.56
N LEU A 12 -0.31 4.00 -4.05
CA LEU A 12 0.05 5.33 -4.56
C LEU A 12 -0.44 5.51 -5.99
N GLN A 13 -0.35 4.46 -6.80
CA GLN A 13 -0.75 4.42 -8.20
C GLN A 13 -0.08 5.53 -9.04
N VAL A 14 1.24 5.75 -8.88
CA VAL A 14 1.97 6.75 -9.66
C VAL A 14 1.82 6.46 -11.16
N PRO A 15 1.43 7.44 -11.99
CA PRO A 15 1.39 8.88 -11.77
C PRO A 15 0.05 9.43 -11.24
N LEU A 16 -0.94 8.58 -10.95
CA LEU A 16 -2.28 8.99 -10.52
C LEU A 16 -2.33 9.39 -9.03
N HIS A 17 -1.20 9.48 -8.35
CA HIS A 17 -1.12 9.83 -6.93
C HIS A 17 -1.54 11.28 -6.67
N ASP A 18 -2.11 11.51 -5.50
CA ASP A 18 -2.41 12.85 -4.99
C ASP A 18 -1.14 13.46 -4.37
N SER A 19 -0.48 14.32 -5.12
CA SER A 19 0.78 14.92 -4.71
C SER A 19 0.70 15.68 -3.37
N VAL A 20 -0.45 16.31 -3.04
CA VAL A 20 -0.62 17.01 -1.76
C VAL A 20 -0.68 15.99 -0.62
N SER A 21 -1.53 14.97 -0.75
CA SER A 21 -1.68 13.91 0.24
C SER A 21 -0.37 13.17 0.48
N VAL A 22 0.33 12.78 -0.59
CA VAL A 22 1.63 12.10 -0.51
C VAL A 22 2.69 12.97 0.18
N ASN A 23 2.80 14.24 -0.20
CA ASN A 23 3.75 15.18 0.44
C ASN A 23 3.42 15.41 1.92
N ASN A 24 2.14 15.43 2.29
CA ASN A 24 1.72 15.58 3.69
C ASN A 24 2.07 14.32 4.50
N VAL A 25 1.90 13.11 3.95
CA VAL A 25 2.32 11.86 4.58
C VAL A 25 3.84 11.81 4.73
N ILE A 26 4.62 12.19 3.71
CA ILE A 26 6.09 12.29 3.80
C ILE A 26 6.50 13.28 4.90
N SER A 27 5.86 14.45 4.97
CA SER A 27 6.12 15.46 6.01
C SER A 27 5.80 14.92 7.42
N PHE A 28 4.73 14.11 7.53
CA PHE A 28 4.40 13.42 8.78
C PHE A 28 5.47 12.39 9.14
N ILE A 29 5.91 11.54 8.21
CA ILE A 29 6.98 10.56 8.44
C ILE A 29 8.25 11.24 8.94
N LYS A 30 8.63 12.38 8.32
CA LYS A 30 9.76 13.20 8.76
C LYS A 30 9.63 13.68 10.22
N ALA A 31 8.44 14.08 10.64
CA ALA A 31 8.18 14.54 12.01
C ALA A 31 8.04 13.38 13.00
N TYR A 32 7.39 12.29 12.58
CA TYR A 32 7.06 11.13 13.41
C TYR A 32 8.26 10.21 13.63
N ARG A 33 9.17 10.12 12.66
CA ARG A 33 10.39 9.29 12.72
C ARG A 33 10.06 7.84 13.07
N PRO A 34 9.30 7.11 12.25
CA PRO A 34 8.98 5.72 12.51
C PRO A 34 10.22 4.84 12.45
N ASP A 35 10.16 3.66 13.07
CA ASP A 35 11.20 2.66 12.91
C ASP A 35 11.16 2.04 11.51
N SER A 36 9.96 1.89 10.95
CA SER A 36 9.79 1.28 9.63
C SER A 36 8.72 2.02 8.81
N VAL A 37 8.94 2.06 7.49
CA VAL A 37 7.91 2.37 6.49
C VAL A 37 7.65 1.11 5.67
N LEU A 38 6.38 0.78 5.47
CA LEU A 38 5.92 -0.34 4.65
C LEU A 38 4.98 0.18 3.57
N THR A 39 5.25 -0.11 2.29
CA THR A 39 4.28 0.09 1.23
C THR A 39 3.55 -1.22 0.91
N LEU A 40 2.24 -1.12 0.65
CA LEU A 40 1.35 -2.29 0.48
C LEU A 40 1.25 -2.78 -0.97
N GLY A 41 2.10 -2.28 -1.85
CA GLY A 41 2.01 -2.53 -3.29
C GLY A 41 1.25 -1.43 -4.03
N ASP A 42 1.16 -1.58 -5.33
CA ASP A 42 0.53 -0.62 -6.24
C ASP A 42 1.12 0.80 -6.12
N GLU A 43 2.44 0.90 -5.94
CA GLU A 43 3.17 2.16 -5.93
C GLU A 43 3.16 2.82 -7.30
N ALA A 44 3.32 2.03 -8.37
CA ALA A 44 3.19 2.47 -9.76
C ALA A 44 1.98 1.82 -10.41
N ASP A 45 1.19 2.58 -11.17
CA ASP A 45 0.04 2.05 -11.91
C ASP A 45 0.46 1.26 -13.16
N PHE A 46 1.59 1.60 -13.76
CA PHE A 46 2.05 1.03 -15.04
C PHE A 46 0.96 1.10 -16.14
N THR A 47 0.32 2.25 -16.25
CA THR A 47 -0.73 2.54 -17.24
C THR A 47 -0.25 2.24 -18.67
N GLU A 48 1.03 2.52 -18.97
CA GLU A 48 1.65 2.39 -20.30
C GLU A 48 1.70 0.94 -20.80
N ILE A 49 1.59 -0.02 -19.89
CA ILE A 49 1.60 -1.46 -20.21
C ILE A 49 0.33 -2.17 -19.74
N GLY A 50 -0.64 -1.41 -19.21
CA GLY A 50 -1.90 -1.95 -18.72
C GLY A 50 -2.87 -2.24 -19.87
N ARG A 51 -3.42 -3.46 -19.95
CA ARG A 51 -4.39 -3.83 -21.00
C ARG A 51 -5.65 -2.95 -21.04
N TRP A 52 -5.99 -2.29 -19.93
CA TRP A 52 -7.16 -1.43 -19.82
C TRP A 52 -6.95 -0.04 -20.40
N SER A 53 -5.69 0.36 -20.57
CA SER A 53 -5.28 1.63 -21.19
C SER A 53 -4.90 1.48 -22.65
N GLU A 54 -4.77 0.24 -23.18
CA GLU A 54 -4.40 -0.03 -24.57
C GLU A 54 -5.26 0.76 -25.56
N GLY A 55 -4.60 1.56 -26.42
CA GLY A 55 -5.27 2.41 -27.40
C GLY A 55 -5.96 3.66 -26.85
N LYS A 56 -5.86 3.97 -25.56
CA LYS A 56 -6.40 5.19 -24.96
C LYS A 56 -5.30 6.26 -24.81
N PRO A 57 -5.64 7.56 -24.67
CA PRO A 57 -4.65 8.63 -24.51
C PRO A 57 -3.59 8.35 -23.43
N GLY A 58 -4.00 7.93 -22.24
CA GLY A 58 -3.09 7.62 -21.13
C GLY A 58 -2.04 6.53 -21.41
N TRP A 59 -2.22 5.74 -22.47
CA TRP A 59 -1.20 4.78 -22.95
C TRP A 59 0.03 5.49 -23.53
N TYR A 60 -0.12 6.72 -24.01
CA TYR A 60 0.89 7.46 -24.76
C TYR A 60 1.38 8.73 -24.05
N GLU A 61 0.73 9.14 -22.96
CA GLU A 61 0.96 10.44 -22.32
C GLU A 61 2.28 10.50 -21.56
N GLN A 62 2.75 9.37 -21.03
CA GLN A 62 4.01 9.29 -20.27
C GLN A 62 4.78 8.04 -20.66
N THR A 63 6.08 8.06 -20.43
CA THR A 63 6.91 6.88 -20.65
C THR A 63 7.01 6.03 -19.38
N LEU A 64 7.22 4.74 -19.55
CA LEU A 64 7.48 3.82 -18.45
C LEU A 64 8.69 4.27 -17.59
N ALA A 65 9.69 4.90 -18.21
CA ALA A 65 10.85 5.43 -17.50
C ALA A 65 10.50 6.61 -16.61
N GLU A 66 9.71 7.57 -17.09
CA GLU A 66 9.27 8.73 -16.30
C GLU A 66 8.45 8.31 -15.09
N ASN A 67 7.49 7.39 -15.26
CA ASN A 67 6.67 6.88 -14.17
C ASN A 67 7.47 6.08 -13.15
N ARG A 68 8.43 5.26 -13.62
CA ARG A 68 9.39 4.58 -12.74
C ARG A 68 10.18 5.59 -11.92
N ASP A 69 10.79 6.59 -12.56
CA ASP A 69 11.68 7.54 -11.88
C ASP A 69 10.89 8.40 -10.87
N MET A 70 9.67 8.79 -11.19
CA MET A 70 8.74 9.46 -10.26
C MET A 70 8.40 8.57 -9.06
N THR A 71 8.13 7.28 -9.29
CA THR A 71 7.84 6.32 -8.21
C THR A 71 9.05 6.12 -7.32
N VAL A 72 10.24 5.98 -7.91
CA VAL A 72 11.52 5.84 -7.20
C VAL A 72 11.79 7.07 -6.30
N ASP A 73 11.55 8.30 -6.80
CA ASP A 73 11.68 9.52 -5.99
C ASP A 73 10.74 9.49 -4.77
N ILE A 74 9.48 9.15 -4.98
CA ILE A 74 8.51 9.06 -3.88
C ILE A 74 8.92 8.00 -2.86
N LEU A 75 9.33 6.82 -3.31
CA LEU A 75 9.80 5.74 -2.43
C LEU A 75 11.03 6.16 -1.62
N TRP A 76 12.00 6.81 -2.24
CA TRP A 76 13.16 7.36 -1.55
C TRP A 76 12.75 8.34 -0.44
N ARG A 77 11.86 9.29 -0.75
CA ARG A 77 11.40 10.32 0.20
C ARG A 77 10.57 9.73 1.35
N LEU A 78 9.81 8.66 1.10
CA LEU A 78 9.07 7.93 2.14
C LEU A 78 10.02 7.24 3.13
N GLY A 79 11.12 6.67 2.65
CA GLY A 79 12.09 5.93 3.48
C GLY A 79 13.13 6.81 4.18
N GLU A 80 13.39 8.03 3.72
CA GLU A 80 14.49 8.90 4.17
C GLU A 80 14.57 9.09 5.70
N TYR A 81 13.42 9.02 6.38
CA TYR A 81 13.32 9.29 7.82
C TYR A 81 12.94 8.07 8.65
N ALA A 82 12.96 6.88 8.07
CA ALA A 82 12.78 5.60 8.75
C ALA A 82 14.11 4.84 8.88
N LYS A 83 14.18 3.85 9.78
CA LYS A 83 15.35 2.99 9.89
C LYS A 83 15.33 1.85 8.88
N GLU A 84 14.14 1.40 8.52
CA GLU A 84 13.88 0.29 7.60
C GLU A 84 12.77 0.66 6.63
N GLN A 85 12.87 0.18 5.40
CA GLN A 85 11.81 0.32 4.42
C GLN A 85 11.49 -1.01 3.77
N HIS A 86 10.21 -1.33 3.69
CA HIS A 86 9.68 -2.57 3.14
C HIS A 86 8.63 -2.28 2.08
N MET A 87 8.54 -3.16 1.11
CA MET A 87 7.57 -3.09 0.02
C MET A 87 6.96 -4.47 -0.21
N ILE A 88 5.64 -4.54 -0.40
CA ILE A 88 4.94 -5.78 -0.71
C ILE A 88 4.66 -5.87 -2.20
N ARG A 89 4.79 -7.08 -2.75
CA ARG A 89 4.36 -7.41 -4.11
C ARG A 89 2.89 -7.09 -4.32
N SER A 90 2.53 -6.63 -5.52
CA SER A 90 1.15 -6.36 -5.93
C SER A 90 0.85 -6.86 -7.35
N ASN A 91 -0.42 -6.84 -7.73
CA ASN A 91 -0.81 -7.16 -9.11
C ASN A 91 -0.25 -6.15 -10.13
N HIS A 92 -0.01 -4.90 -9.75
CA HIS A 92 0.63 -3.91 -10.63
C HIS A 92 2.13 -4.14 -10.73
N THR A 93 2.83 -4.52 -9.65
CA THR A 93 4.24 -4.91 -9.74
C THR A 93 4.46 -6.11 -10.66
N ASP A 94 3.49 -7.04 -10.68
CA ASP A 94 3.54 -8.20 -11.57
C ASP A 94 3.19 -7.86 -13.03
N ARG A 95 2.55 -6.71 -13.29
CA ARG A 95 2.06 -6.32 -14.62
C ARG A 95 3.18 -6.27 -15.65
N LEU A 96 4.29 -5.57 -15.31
CA LEU A 96 5.45 -5.49 -16.20
C LEU A 96 6.00 -6.88 -16.53
N PHE A 97 6.15 -7.70 -15.51
CA PHE A 97 6.69 -9.05 -15.64
C PHE A 97 5.78 -9.94 -16.50
N ASN A 98 4.48 -9.87 -16.27
CA ASN A 98 3.49 -10.62 -17.03
C ASN A 98 3.46 -10.19 -18.51
N VAL A 99 3.61 -8.90 -18.82
CA VAL A 99 3.68 -8.43 -20.20
C VAL A 99 4.94 -8.96 -20.89
N ILE A 100 6.10 -8.88 -20.24
CA ILE A 100 7.36 -9.40 -20.78
C ILE A 100 7.25 -10.91 -21.00
N MET A 101 6.80 -11.66 -20.01
CA MET A 101 6.65 -13.12 -20.10
C MET A 101 5.72 -13.55 -21.24
N ASN A 102 4.60 -12.84 -21.42
CA ASN A 102 3.59 -13.22 -22.42
C ASN A 102 3.91 -12.71 -23.83
N LYS A 103 4.59 -11.57 -23.97
CA LYS A 103 4.85 -10.93 -25.28
C LYS A 103 6.26 -11.14 -25.78
N ILE A 104 7.27 -11.12 -24.90
CA ILE A 104 8.69 -11.14 -25.27
C ILE A 104 9.46 -11.98 -24.22
N PRO A 105 9.18 -13.29 -24.09
CA PRO A 105 9.73 -14.13 -23.00
C PRO A 105 11.27 -14.18 -22.98
N ALA A 106 11.94 -13.99 -24.12
CA ALA A 106 13.39 -13.93 -24.18
C ALA A 106 14.01 -12.83 -23.27
N PHE A 107 13.28 -11.74 -23.04
CA PHE A 107 13.73 -10.63 -22.18
C PHE A 107 13.73 -10.99 -20.69
N MET A 108 13.06 -12.07 -20.28
CA MET A 108 13.10 -12.57 -18.90
C MET A 108 14.50 -12.96 -18.43
N SER A 109 15.43 -13.22 -19.37
CA SER A 109 16.84 -13.53 -19.06
C SER A 109 17.65 -12.31 -18.64
N LEU A 110 17.14 -11.08 -18.88
CA LEU A 110 17.85 -9.84 -18.57
C LEU A 110 17.64 -9.46 -17.10
N PRO A 111 18.72 -9.42 -16.28
CA PRO A 111 18.60 -9.07 -14.85
C PRO A 111 18.01 -7.68 -14.60
N GLU A 112 18.25 -6.73 -15.53
CA GLU A 112 17.82 -5.34 -15.47
C GLU A 112 16.29 -5.20 -15.49
N LEU A 113 15.58 -6.20 -16.04
CA LEU A 113 14.12 -6.23 -16.11
C LEU A 113 13.48 -6.92 -14.90
N LYS A 114 14.26 -7.42 -13.95
CA LYS A 114 13.71 -7.85 -12.66
C LYS A 114 13.15 -6.63 -11.95
N PHE A 115 11.95 -6.77 -11.35
CA PHE A 115 11.23 -5.67 -10.71
C PHE A 115 12.12 -4.91 -9.71
N GLU A 116 12.86 -5.63 -8.89
CA GLU A 116 13.74 -5.05 -7.87
C GLU A 116 14.83 -4.16 -8.49
N LYS A 117 15.40 -4.58 -9.64
CA LYS A 117 16.40 -3.81 -10.38
C LYS A 117 15.78 -2.66 -11.15
N PHE A 118 14.66 -2.93 -11.83
CA PHE A 118 13.93 -1.91 -12.56
C PHE A 118 13.51 -0.74 -11.67
N MET A 119 13.02 -1.02 -10.46
CA MET A 119 12.60 -0.02 -9.47
C MET A 119 13.74 0.45 -8.55
N LYS A 120 14.98 0.04 -8.80
CA LYS A 120 16.18 0.43 -8.00
C LYS A 120 16.03 0.15 -6.50
N LEU A 121 15.28 -0.89 -6.11
CA LEU A 121 14.97 -1.15 -4.70
C LEU A 121 16.21 -1.45 -3.86
N ASP A 122 17.20 -2.13 -4.45
CA ASP A 122 18.49 -2.40 -3.77
C ASP A 122 19.24 -1.08 -3.47
N GLU A 123 19.22 -0.11 -4.41
CA GLU A 123 19.88 1.19 -4.26
C GLU A 123 19.19 2.04 -3.17
N LEU A 124 17.88 1.87 -3.02
CA LEU A 124 17.07 2.53 -1.99
C LEU A 124 17.12 1.82 -0.64
N GLY A 125 17.72 0.63 -0.55
CA GLY A 125 17.71 -0.19 0.66
C GLY A 125 16.32 -0.75 1.02
N ILE A 126 15.43 -0.88 0.03
CA ILE A 126 14.06 -1.39 0.22
C ILE A 126 14.05 -2.91 0.17
N VAL A 127 13.51 -3.54 1.20
CA VAL A 127 13.31 -5.00 1.24
C VAL A 127 11.98 -5.34 0.59
N TYR A 128 12.03 -6.04 -0.55
CA TYR A 128 10.85 -6.44 -1.31
C TYR A 128 10.32 -7.81 -0.90
N HIS A 129 9.04 -7.88 -0.53
CA HIS A 129 8.38 -9.08 -0.03
C HIS A 129 7.39 -9.64 -1.06
N LYS A 130 7.70 -10.82 -1.61
CA LYS A 130 6.83 -11.58 -2.53
C LYS A 130 5.81 -12.46 -1.79
N ARG A 131 5.88 -12.51 -0.46
CA ARG A 131 5.01 -13.27 0.45
C ARG A 131 4.47 -12.35 1.54
N PRO A 132 3.43 -12.76 2.29
CA PRO A 132 2.95 -11.99 3.42
C PRO A 132 4.08 -11.58 4.37
N TYR A 133 4.10 -10.30 4.74
CA TYR A 133 5.12 -9.72 5.61
C TYR A 133 4.60 -9.60 7.05
N ALA A 134 5.37 -10.07 8.03
CA ALA A 134 5.05 -9.91 9.44
C ALA A 134 5.36 -8.48 9.90
N VAL A 135 4.33 -7.66 10.06
CA VAL A 135 4.45 -6.25 10.49
C VAL A 135 4.68 -6.15 11.99
N ALA A 136 3.96 -6.98 12.74
CA ALA A 136 4.02 -7.07 14.20
C ALA A 136 3.63 -8.49 14.64
N LYS A 137 3.81 -8.79 15.92
CA LYS A 137 3.39 -10.06 16.48
C LYS A 137 1.87 -10.27 16.29
N GLY A 138 1.49 -11.32 15.58
CA GLY A 138 0.07 -11.62 15.32
C GLY A 138 -0.57 -10.75 14.23
N LEU A 139 0.23 -10.02 13.44
CA LEU A 139 -0.24 -9.14 12.39
C LEU A 139 0.66 -9.26 11.14
N ILE A 140 0.04 -9.58 10.00
CA ILE A 140 0.71 -9.62 8.70
C ILE A 140 0.16 -8.55 7.77
N ALA A 141 0.93 -8.21 6.74
CA ALA A 141 0.49 -7.40 5.62
C ALA A 141 0.59 -8.20 4.31
N VAL A 142 -0.40 -7.98 3.45
CA VAL A 142 -0.49 -8.49 2.08
C VAL A 142 -0.95 -7.36 1.16
N HIS A 143 -0.85 -7.53 -0.17
CA HIS A 143 -1.45 -6.53 -1.05
C HIS A 143 -2.97 -6.58 -1.01
N GLY A 144 -3.59 -7.74 -1.13
CA GLY A 144 -5.06 -7.90 -1.08
C GLY A 144 -5.67 -8.40 -2.40
N ASP A 145 -4.86 -8.63 -3.43
CA ASP A 145 -5.28 -9.20 -4.72
C ASP A 145 -5.41 -10.73 -4.70
N GLU A 146 -5.08 -11.37 -3.57
CA GLU A 146 -5.10 -12.83 -3.41
C GLU A 146 -6.52 -13.39 -3.24
N GLY A 147 -7.53 -12.55 -3.23
CA GLY A 147 -8.93 -12.96 -3.04
C GLY A 147 -9.94 -12.01 -3.64
N SER A 148 -11.22 -12.33 -3.46
CA SER A 148 -12.30 -11.50 -3.97
C SER A 148 -12.47 -10.24 -3.14
N VAL A 149 -12.50 -9.09 -3.77
CA VAL A 149 -12.78 -7.79 -3.14
C VAL A 149 -14.22 -7.75 -2.65
N LYS A 150 -14.43 -7.37 -1.38
CA LYS A 150 -15.76 -7.21 -0.78
C LYS A 150 -16.22 -5.75 -0.85
N PRO A 151 -17.53 -5.48 -0.96
CA PRO A 151 -18.04 -4.12 -1.10
C PRO A 151 -17.88 -3.27 0.17
N THR A 152 -17.89 -3.88 1.35
CA THR A 152 -17.79 -3.19 2.63
C THR A 152 -16.34 -3.06 3.08
N PRO A 153 -15.86 -1.86 3.44
CA PRO A 153 -14.51 -1.65 3.96
C PRO A 153 -14.17 -2.55 5.14
N GLY A 154 -12.95 -3.08 5.14
CA GLY A 154 -12.44 -4.00 6.16
C GLY A 154 -12.79 -5.48 5.96
N LEU A 155 -13.80 -5.80 5.13
CA LEU A 155 -14.22 -7.20 4.94
C LEU A 155 -13.26 -8.00 4.06
N THR A 156 -12.64 -7.40 3.05
CA THR A 156 -11.62 -8.09 2.23
C THR A 156 -10.44 -8.52 3.10
N ALA A 157 -9.93 -7.59 3.90
CA ALA A 157 -8.86 -7.86 4.85
C ALA A 157 -9.26 -8.88 5.92
N LEU A 158 -10.49 -8.83 6.44
CA LEU A 158 -10.98 -9.79 7.41
C LEU A 158 -11.07 -11.21 6.83
N GLU A 159 -11.55 -11.37 5.59
CA GLU A 159 -11.58 -12.68 4.95
C GLU A 159 -10.17 -13.22 4.70
N SER A 160 -9.22 -12.36 4.28
CA SER A 160 -7.81 -12.73 4.17
C SER A 160 -7.26 -13.17 5.54
N ALA A 161 -7.53 -12.41 6.59
CA ALA A 161 -7.13 -12.70 7.96
C ALA A 161 -7.68 -14.06 8.46
N ARG A 162 -8.95 -14.36 8.18
CA ARG A 162 -9.56 -15.64 8.55
C ARG A 162 -8.94 -16.82 7.81
N ARG A 163 -8.65 -16.67 6.51
CA ARG A 163 -7.95 -17.70 5.72
C ARG A 163 -6.52 -17.93 6.22
N ALA A 164 -5.80 -16.86 6.53
CA ALA A 164 -4.44 -16.93 7.06
C ALA A 164 -4.36 -17.38 8.53
N GLY A 165 -5.47 -17.29 9.28
CA GLY A 165 -5.51 -17.57 10.71
C GLY A 165 -4.80 -16.51 11.57
N ILE A 166 -4.58 -15.28 11.04
CA ILE A 166 -3.83 -14.20 11.67
C ILE A 166 -4.39 -12.85 11.20
N SER A 167 -4.36 -11.82 12.06
CA SER A 167 -4.82 -10.48 11.69
C SER A 167 -4.02 -9.94 10.50
N THR A 168 -4.70 -9.23 9.59
CA THR A 168 -4.13 -8.86 8.29
C THR A 168 -4.42 -7.40 7.95
N ILE A 169 -3.40 -6.71 7.44
CA ILE A 169 -3.51 -5.41 6.76
C ILE A 169 -3.44 -5.66 5.25
N CYS A 170 -4.28 -4.98 4.45
CA CYS A 170 -4.14 -5.00 3.00
C CYS A 170 -4.41 -3.62 2.35
N GLY A 171 -3.90 -3.45 1.13
CA GLY A 171 -4.20 -2.41 0.14
C GLY A 171 -5.22 -2.89 -0.89
N HIS A 172 -4.97 -2.63 -2.19
CA HIS A 172 -5.69 -3.11 -3.36
C HIS A 172 -7.15 -2.65 -3.49
N THR A 173 -7.89 -2.61 -2.39
CA THR A 173 -9.32 -2.29 -2.39
C THR A 173 -9.60 -0.81 -2.52
N HIS A 174 -8.58 0.02 -2.30
CA HIS A 174 -8.67 1.48 -2.18
C HIS A 174 -9.65 1.96 -1.09
N ARG A 175 -10.09 1.05 -0.21
CA ARG A 175 -10.98 1.36 0.90
C ARG A 175 -10.19 1.47 2.19
N ALA A 176 -10.60 2.39 3.04
CA ALA A 176 -10.11 2.49 4.41
C ALA A 176 -11.16 1.95 5.36
N GLY A 177 -10.83 0.90 6.08
CA GLY A 177 -11.80 0.30 7.00
C GLY A 177 -11.24 -0.86 7.80
N PHE A 178 -11.99 -1.20 8.82
CA PHE A 178 -11.63 -2.22 9.78
C PHE A 178 -12.82 -3.12 10.07
N SER A 179 -12.56 -4.41 10.14
CA SER A 179 -13.53 -5.43 10.57
C SER A 179 -12.86 -6.47 11.46
N GLN A 180 -13.63 -7.09 12.35
CA GLN A 180 -13.10 -8.10 13.26
C GLN A 180 -14.06 -9.27 13.44
N PHE A 181 -13.51 -10.40 13.84
CA PHE A 181 -14.23 -11.64 14.10
C PHE A 181 -13.70 -12.29 15.38
N SER A 182 -14.61 -12.64 16.28
CA SER A 182 -14.28 -13.36 17.50
C SER A 182 -14.47 -14.86 17.29
N GLU A 183 -13.42 -15.64 17.46
CA GLU A 183 -13.51 -17.09 17.53
C GLU A 183 -13.83 -17.50 18.97
N SER A 184 -14.85 -18.32 19.14
CA SER A 184 -15.26 -18.78 20.46
C SER A 184 -15.51 -20.28 20.48
N SER A 185 -15.25 -20.90 21.63
CA SER A 185 -15.54 -22.29 21.90
C SER A 185 -15.98 -22.46 23.35
N GLY A 186 -17.05 -23.22 23.58
CA GLY A 186 -17.59 -23.46 24.93
C GLY A 186 -17.97 -22.16 25.67
N GLY A 187 -18.49 -21.16 24.96
CA GLY A 187 -18.87 -19.86 25.52
C GLY A 187 -17.72 -18.91 25.88
N LYS A 188 -16.48 -19.28 25.53
CA LYS A 188 -15.30 -18.44 25.77
C LYS A 188 -14.69 -17.97 24.45
N ILE A 189 -14.34 -16.67 24.34
CA ILE A 189 -13.59 -16.14 23.22
C ILE A 189 -12.15 -16.66 23.33
N SER A 190 -11.70 -17.39 22.30
CA SER A 190 -10.33 -17.91 22.20
C SER A 190 -9.36 -16.88 21.59
N ARG A 191 -9.82 -16.16 20.56
CA ARG A 191 -9.07 -15.06 19.92
C ARG A 191 -9.97 -14.12 19.15
N ILE A 192 -9.43 -12.94 18.82
CA ILE A 192 -10.05 -11.98 17.91
C ILE A 192 -9.12 -11.81 16.71
N ILE A 193 -9.65 -12.06 15.52
CA ILE A 193 -8.95 -11.83 14.24
C ILE A 193 -9.46 -10.50 13.68
N ARG A 194 -8.54 -9.70 13.12
CA ARG A 194 -8.83 -8.37 12.60
C ARG A 194 -8.34 -8.22 11.17
N GLY A 195 -9.14 -7.54 10.35
CA GLY A 195 -8.79 -7.13 9.00
C GLY A 195 -8.78 -5.61 8.88
N TYR A 196 -7.73 -5.06 8.29
CA TYR A 196 -7.55 -3.61 8.10
C TYR A 196 -7.29 -3.35 6.61
N GLU A 197 -8.11 -2.53 5.98
CA GLU A 197 -7.89 -2.02 4.63
C GLU A 197 -7.30 -0.62 4.71
N GLY A 198 -6.18 -0.39 4.01
CA GLY A 198 -5.34 0.79 4.18
C GLY A 198 -5.81 2.05 3.45
N GLY A 199 -6.78 1.94 2.55
CA GLY A 199 -7.17 3.04 1.68
C GLY A 199 -6.25 3.17 0.46
N HIS A 200 -6.02 4.40 0.03
CA HIS A 200 -5.14 4.76 -1.08
C HIS A 200 -4.63 6.21 -0.92
N LEU A 201 -3.65 6.60 -1.75
CA LEU A 201 -3.17 7.99 -1.86
C LEU A 201 -3.28 8.53 -3.30
N MET A 202 -4.23 8.03 -4.09
CA MET A 202 -4.51 8.50 -5.45
C MET A 202 -5.29 9.81 -5.47
N ASP A 203 -5.15 10.57 -6.55
CA ASP A 203 -6.14 11.55 -6.97
C ASP A 203 -7.28 10.84 -7.71
N THR A 204 -8.41 10.67 -7.04
CA THR A 204 -9.56 9.95 -7.60
C THR A 204 -10.15 10.61 -8.86
N ARG A 205 -9.88 11.90 -9.10
CA ARG A 205 -10.29 12.60 -10.31
C ARG A 205 -9.59 12.05 -11.56
N MET A 206 -8.40 11.48 -11.39
CA MET A 206 -7.63 10.85 -12.47
C MET A 206 -8.08 9.41 -12.76
N ALA A 207 -8.85 8.77 -11.88
CA ALA A 207 -9.32 7.39 -12.02
C ALA A 207 -10.57 7.30 -12.92
N THR A 208 -10.46 7.73 -14.18
CA THR A 208 -11.58 7.84 -15.14
C THR A 208 -12.26 6.51 -15.48
N TYR A 209 -11.57 5.38 -15.22
CA TYR A 209 -12.10 4.03 -15.49
C TYR A 209 -13.22 3.60 -14.52
N THR A 210 -13.42 4.28 -13.41
CA THR A 210 -14.41 3.91 -12.37
C THR A 210 -15.83 4.37 -12.67
N LYS A 211 -16.04 5.18 -13.70
CA LYS A 211 -17.34 5.77 -14.05
C LYS A 211 -18.01 6.53 -12.89
N GLY A 212 -17.21 7.07 -11.95
CA GLY A 212 -17.69 7.89 -10.84
C GLY A 212 -18.36 7.14 -9.68
N GLN A 213 -18.45 5.82 -9.70
CA GLN A 213 -19.04 5.03 -8.62
C GLN A 213 -17.92 4.39 -7.78
N MET A 214 -17.30 5.18 -6.90
CA MET A 214 -16.20 4.74 -6.05
C MET A 214 -16.62 4.75 -4.58
N ASN A 215 -16.32 3.65 -3.86
CA ASN A 215 -16.32 3.62 -2.40
C ASN A 215 -14.85 3.54 -1.94
N TRP A 216 -14.08 4.63 -2.17
CA TRP A 216 -12.64 4.72 -1.92
C TRP A 216 -12.35 5.84 -0.94
N GLN A 217 -11.35 5.65 -0.07
CA GLN A 217 -10.97 6.64 0.94
C GLN A 217 -9.46 6.84 0.94
N GLN A 218 -9.01 8.10 0.95
CA GLN A 218 -7.61 8.41 1.18
C GLN A 218 -7.27 8.19 2.65
N ALA A 219 -6.31 7.30 2.90
CA ALA A 219 -5.85 6.96 4.24
C ALA A 219 -4.44 6.36 4.21
N PHE A 220 -3.84 6.25 5.37
CA PHE A 220 -2.67 5.42 5.65
C PHE A 220 -2.82 4.78 7.03
N ILE A 221 -1.91 3.88 7.41
CA ILE A 221 -2.01 3.15 8.67
C ILE A 221 -0.76 3.43 9.53
N ILE A 222 -0.96 3.53 10.83
CA ILE A 222 0.10 3.50 11.84
C ILE A 222 -0.05 2.20 12.63
N VAL A 223 1.04 1.45 12.77
CA VAL A 223 1.15 0.29 13.67
C VAL A 223 2.13 0.64 14.76
N GLU A 224 1.67 0.54 15.99
CA GLU A 224 2.49 0.72 17.20
C GLU A 224 2.53 -0.60 17.97
N GLU A 225 3.73 -1.13 18.21
CA GLU A 225 3.94 -2.43 18.83
C GLU A 225 4.83 -2.31 20.07
N ASP A 226 4.43 -2.96 21.15
CA ASP A 226 5.26 -3.14 22.37
C ASP A 226 5.30 -4.62 22.79
N ALA A 227 5.82 -4.89 23.99
CA ALA A 227 5.89 -6.25 24.52
C ALA A 227 4.52 -6.90 24.77
N LYS A 228 3.43 -6.12 24.88
CA LYS A 228 2.08 -6.59 25.18
C LYS A 228 1.27 -6.86 23.92
N GLY A 229 1.58 -6.19 22.79
CA GLY A 229 0.87 -6.37 21.53
C GLY A 229 1.03 -5.19 20.58
N SER A 230 0.15 -5.14 19.58
CA SER A 230 0.14 -4.07 18.59
C SER A 230 -1.20 -3.34 18.53
N GLN A 231 -1.13 -2.03 18.33
CA GLN A 231 -2.27 -1.17 18.01
C GLN A 231 -2.17 -0.76 16.54
N VAL A 232 -3.28 -0.87 15.82
CA VAL A 232 -3.39 -0.44 14.41
C VAL A 232 -4.37 0.72 14.34
N SER A 233 -3.93 1.83 13.77
CA SER A 233 -4.71 3.05 13.58
C SER A 233 -4.82 3.39 12.11
N ILE A 234 -6.01 3.41 11.54
CA ILE A 234 -6.29 3.91 10.20
C ILE A 234 -6.44 5.43 10.28
N ILE A 235 -5.62 6.15 9.56
CA ILE A 235 -5.60 7.61 9.54
C ILE A 235 -6.21 8.09 8.23
N ASN A 236 -7.46 8.52 8.27
CA ASN A 236 -8.13 9.09 7.12
C ASN A 236 -7.61 10.50 6.83
N LEU A 237 -7.45 10.81 5.55
CA LEU A 237 -7.16 12.16 5.09
C LEU A 237 -8.46 12.94 4.86
N GLU A 238 -8.44 14.20 5.21
CA GLU A 238 -9.49 15.16 4.86
C GLU A 238 -9.42 15.51 3.36
N LYS A 239 -10.51 16.10 2.83
CA LYS A 239 -10.58 16.50 1.42
C LYS A 239 -9.46 17.43 0.97
N ASP A 240 -8.89 18.21 1.88
CA ASP A 240 -7.77 19.13 1.63
C ASP A 240 -6.39 18.45 1.76
N GLY A 241 -6.34 17.14 2.03
CA GLY A 241 -5.13 16.35 2.18
C GLY A 241 -4.51 16.43 3.58
N THR A 242 -5.12 17.16 4.54
CA THR A 242 -4.67 17.17 5.94
C THR A 242 -5.25 15.98 6.72
N PHE A 243 -4.68 15.68 7.89
CA PHE A 243 -5.16 14.62 8.77
C PHE A 243 -4.77 14.87 10.24
N VAL A 244 -5.37 14.13 11.15
CA VAL A 244 -5.10 14.25 12.59
C VAL A 244 -4.50 12.94 13.12
N VAL A 245 -3.37 13.04 13.84
CA VAL A 245 -2.75 11.92 14.56
C VAL A 245 -2.50 12.37 16.00
N HIS A 246 -2.95 11.57 16.98
CA HIS A 246 -2.80 11.83 18.40
C HIS A 246 -3.21 13.27 18.82
N GLY A 247 -4.34 13.75 18.26
CA GLY A 247 -4.87 15.08 18.56
C GLY A 247 -4.15 16.25 17.88
N ARG A 248 -3.13 16.01 17.06
CA ARG A 248 -2.41 17.03 16.29
C ARG A 248 -2.73 16.93 14.81
N ARG A 249 -3.03 18.08 14.18
CA ARG A 249 -3.23 18.16 12.72
C ARG A 249 -1.88 18.24 12.01
N TYR A 250 -1.77 17.50 10.93
CA TYR A 250 -0.61 17.44 10.04
C TYR A 250 -1.01 17.78 8.61
N GLY A 251 -0.03 18.20 7.84
CA GLY A 251 -0.16 18.53 6.43
C GLY A 251 -0.48 20.02 6.18
N ARG A 252 -0.31 20.40 4.92
CA ARG A 252 -0.74 21.70 4.38
C ARG A 252 -1.98 21.45 3.54
N PRO A 253 -3.03 22.27 3.67
CA PRO A 253 -4.22 22.15 2.81
C PRO A 253 -3.88 22.45 1.36
N ARG A 254 -4.70 21.92 0.45
CA ARG A 254 -4.63 22.17 -1.00
C ARG A 254 -4.83 23.64 -1.33
#